data_6c28339f0d478d921c4afe9b8a5bf251
#
_entry.id   6c28339f0d478d921c4afe9b8a5bf251
#
_cell.length_a   1.000
_cell.length_b   1.000
_cell.length_c   1.000
_cell.angle_alpha   90.00
_cell.angle_beta   90.00
_cell.angle_gamma   90.00
#
_symmetry.space_group_name_H-M   'P 1'
#
loop_
_entity.id
_entity.type
_entity.pdbx_description
1 polymer ?
#
loop_
_entity_poly.entity_id
_entity_poly.type
_entity_poly.pdbx_seq_one_letter_code
_entity_poly.pdbx_strand_id
1 'polypeptide(L)'
;RSVLVTGVQTCALPIWATYAISGKNNSSEKSSSKVLADPASFATDNTALSAVDIYKKVAPAVVMVSTKTVQSVNGWFQQETEGMGSGFIINEEGYILTNYHVIDGAKEVTVTLSDGREVTASVVNYDSDKDIAMIKINEEVKVPGVVELGNSDALQPGEEVVAIGNPLSKELSSTLTKGIISALNRNVETQSGVSTNLIQTDTAINAGNSGGPLINTKGQVIGINTLKASDGAEGIGFAIPINDVKEKIDSLSKPILNLGVSVRVVDETLAKKIKFRRRVICCRGNWIFISWKGWIKKWRFNC
;
A
#
# COMPACT_ATOMS: atom_id res chain seq x y z
N ARG A 1 17.80 -5.29 -61.56
CA ARG A 1 18.60 -4.05 -61.52
C ARG A 1 19.09 -3.86 -60.10
N SER A 2 20.39 -4.09 -59.98
CA SER A 2 21.20 -3.94 -58.75
C SER A 2 21.47 -2.46 -58.48
N VAL A 3 21.49 -2.07 -57.23
CA VAL A 3 22.27 -0.86 -56.81
C VAL A 3 23.02 -1.23 -55.55
N LEU A 4 24.31 -1.19 -55.69
CA LEU A 4 25.33 -1.21 -54.61
C LEU A 4 25.26 0.05 -53.77
N VAL A 5 25.47 -0.10 -52.45
CA VAL A 5 25.91 1.00 -51.58
C VAL A 5 27.21 0.60 -50.93
N THR A 6 28.21 1.37 -51.28
CA THR A 6 29.61 1.29 -50.79
C THR A 6 29.82 2.17 -49.58
N GLY A 7 30.61 1.67 -48.63
CA GLY A 7 31.65 2.43 -47.99
C GLY A 7 31.33 3.17 -46.70
N VAL A 8 31.63 2.56 -45.56
CA VAL A 8 31.91 3.27 -44.30
C VAL A 8 33.43 3.21 -44.07
N GLN A 9 34.03 4.35 -44.10
CA GLN A 9 35.46 4.54 -43.88
C GLN A 9 35.69 4.92 -42.42
N THR A 10 36.35 4.04 -41.68
CA THR A 10 36.86 4.29 -40.35
C THR A 10 38.21 5.01 -40.42
N CYS A 11 38.29 6.20 -39.82
CA CYS A 11 39.57 6.87 -39.57
C CYS A 11 39.99 6.62 -38.12
N ALA A 12 40.99 5.79 -37.92
CA ALA A 12 41.78 5.71 -36.70
C ALA A 12 43.05 6.56 -36.89
N LEU A 13 43.35 7.45 -35.95
CA LEU A 13 44.63 8.11 -35.85
C LEU A 13 45.25 7.79 -34.47
N PRO A 14 46.55 7.43 -34.44
CA PRO A 14 47.30 7.19 -33.21
C PRO A 14 47.95 8.50 -32.71
N ILE A 15 47.89 8.74 -31.41
CA ILE A 15 48.65 9.81 -30.76
C ILE A 15 49.75 9.19 -29.92
N TRP A 16 50.97 9.32 -30.40
CA TRP A 16 52.21 9.23 -29.63
C TRP A 16 52.93 10.57 -29.75
N ALA A 17 53.14 11.27 -28.67
CA ALA A 17 54.25 12.22 -28.53
C ALA A 17 54.48 12.54 -27.05
N THR A 18 55.47 11.92 -26.48
CA THR A 18 56.18 12.38 -25.29
C THR A 18 57.09 13.55 -25.63
N TYR A 19 57.03 14.63 -24.84
CA TYR A 19 58.15 15.54 -24.72
C TYR A 19 58.30 16.04 -23.28
N ALA A 20 59.43 15.69 -22.69
CA ALA A 20 59.92 16.25 -21.46
C ALA A 20 60.83 17.41 -21.80
N ILE A 21 60.63 18.59 -21.26
CA ILE A 21 61.63 19.63 -21.13
C ILE A 21 61.53 20.30 -19.76
N SER A 22 62.64 20.22 -19.04
CA SER A 22 62.97 20.90 -17.81
C SER A 22 63.23 22.39 -18.07
N GLY A 23 62.72 23.24 -17.16
CA GLY A 23 63.08 24.69 -17.19
C GLY A 23 62.48 25.41 -16.00
N LYS A 24 63.32 25.75 -15.02
CA LYS A 24 63.01 26.69 -13.93
C LYS A 24 62.75 28.07 -14.48
N ASN A 25 61.72 28.78 -13.98
CA ASN A 25 61.89 30.11 -13.36
C ASN A 25 60.57 30.62 -12.73
N ASN A 26 60.78 31.33 -11.63
CA ASN A 26 59.82 32.10 -10.83
C ASN A 26 59.03 33.13 -11.65
N SER A 27 57.74 33.21 -11.35
CA SER A 27 57.11 34.51 -11.02
C SER A 27 55.63 34.26 -10.64
N SER A 28 55.23 34.94 -9.61
CA SER A 28 53.90 34.99 -9.01
C SER A 28 52.82 35.46 -9.99
N GLU A 29 51.80 34.65 -10.19
CA GLU A 29 50.45 35.15 -10.53
C GLU A 29 49.37 34.33 -9.82
N LYS A 30 48.62 35.03 -8.98
CA LYS A 30 47.38 34.56 -8.39
C LYS A 30 46.37 34.35 -9.53
N SER A 31 46.03 33.12 -9.84
CA SER A 31 44.85 32.80 -10.63
C SER A 31 43.94 31.93 -9.78
N SER A 32 42.87 32.53 -9.39
CA SER A 32 41.69 31.99 -8.79
C SER A 32 41.04 30.95 -9.72
N SER A 33 41.09 29.69 -9.33
CA SER A 33 40.15 28.67 -9.81
C SER A 33 40.02 27.57 -8.79
N LYS A 34 39.28 27.88 -7.73
CA LYS A 34 38.71 26.85 -6.85
C LYS A 34 37.22 26.85 -7.05
N VAL A 35 36.75 26.14 -8.06
CA VAL A 35 35.40 25.61 -8.13
C VAL A 35 35.51 24.08 -8.19
N LEU A 36 36.06 23.52 -7.14
CA LEU A 36 35.72 22.16 -6.70
C LEU A 36 35.05 22.38 -5.37
N ALA A 37 33.72 22.29 -5.40
CA ALA A 37 32.96 22.12 -4.18
C ALA A 37 33.57 20.92 -3.44
N ASP A 38 33.94 21.11 -2.19
CA ASP A 38 34.27 20.00 -1.32
C ASP A 38 33.09 19.00 -1.41
N PRO A 39 33.35 17.70 -1.62
CA PRO A 39 32.27 16.74 -1.53
C PRO A 39 31.66 16.92 -0.15
N ALA A 40 30.42 17.40 -0.11
CA ALA A 40 29.67 17.43 1.13
C ALA A 40 29.80 16.04 1.71
N SER A 41 30.37 15.91 2.87
CA SER A 41 30.40 14.67 3.62
C SER A 41 28.95 14.38 3.96
N PHE A 42 28.30 13.56 3.13
CA PHE A 42 27.03 12.97 3.49
C PHE A 42 27.32 12.15 4.74
N ALA A 43 26.83 12.64 5.87
CA ALA A 43 26.86 11.86 7.10
C ALA A 43 26.09 10.58 6.80
N THR A 44 26.80 9.48 6.62
CA THR A 44 26.20 8.16 6.58
C THR A 44 25.63 7.95 7.97
N ASP A 45 24.31 7.97 8.07
CA ASP A 45 23.60 7.65 9.30
C ASP A 45 23.96 6.18 9.62
N ASN A 46 24.89 5.98 10.53
CA ASN A 46 25.39 4.65 10.94
C ASN A 46 24.30 3.77 11.58
N THR A 47 23.05 4.25 11.62
CA THR A 47 21.88 3.53 12.13
C THR A 47 21.07 2.83 11.05
N ALA A 48 21.41 3.01 9.77
CA ALA A 48 20.70 2.37 8.66
C ALA A 48 20.96 0.86 8.62
N LEU A 49 19.88 0.08 8.68
CA LEU A 49 19.92 -1.37 8.56
C LEU A 49 20.09 -1.80 7.10
N SER A 50 20.80 -2.93 6.89
CA SER A 50 20.81 -3.55 5.57
C SER A 50 19.44 -4.16 5.23
N ALA A 51 19.15 -4.36 3.94
CA ALA A 51 17.91 -5.03 3.53
C ALA A 51 17.76 -6.43 4.17
N VAL A 52 18.87 -7.13 4.41
CA VAL A 52 18.88 -8.41 5.10
C VAL A 52 18.46 -8.28 6.56
N ASP A 53 18.93 -7.24 7.25
CA ASP A 53 18.60 -7.04 8.67
C ASP A 53 17.16 -6.50 8.82
N ILE A 54 16.70 -5.65 7.89
CA ILE A 54 15.29 -5.22 7.81
C ILE A 54 14.40 -6.44 7.63
N TYR A 55 14.75 -7.34 6.70
CA TYR A 55 13.99 -8.57 6.47
C TYR A 55 13.91 -9.42 7.74
N LYS A 56 15.03 -9.70 8.39
CA LYS A 56 15.05 -10.49 9.64
C LYS A 56 14.20 -9.86 10.75
N LYS A 57 14.20 -8.52 10.85
CA LYS A 57 13.44 -7.78 11.85
C LYS A 57 11.94 -7.80 11.57
N VAL A 58 11.53 -7.60 10.33
CA VAL A 58 10.14 -7.27 9.99
C VAL A 58 9.37 -8.45 9.39
N ALA A 59 10.01 -9.33 8.61
CA ALA A 59 9.33 -10.46 7.97
C ALA A 59 8.55 -11.37 8.94
N PRO A 60 8.99 -11.61 10.19
CA PRO A 60 8.19 -12.37 11.14
C PRO A 60 6.80 -11.79 11.41
N ALA A 61 6.64 -10.48 11.28
CA ALA A 61 5.37 -9.80 11.50
C ALA A 61 4.51 -9.66 10.23
N VAL A 62 5.04 -9.99 9.04
CA VAL A 62 4.30 -9.92 7.78
C VAL A 62 3.55 -11.23 7.57
N VAL A 63 2.27 -11.11 7.22
CA VAL A 63 1.35 -12.24 7.08
C VAL A 63 0.72 -12.26 5.69
N MET A 64 0.35 -13.44 5.24
CA MET A 64 -0.54 -13.60 4.09
C MET A 64 -1.99 -13.54 4.57
N VAL A 65 -2.81 -12.77 3.87
CA VAL A 65 -4.25 -12.66 4.11
C VAL A 65 -4.97 -13.33 2.95
N SER A 66 -5.66 -14.43 3.21
CA SER A 66 -6.48 -15.14 2.24
C SER A 66 -7.94 -14.93 2.58
N THR A 67 -8.76 -14.65 1.56
CA THR A 67 -10.19 -14.39 1.74
C THR A 67 -11.02 -15.27 0.83
N LYS A 68 -12.18 -15.72 1.32
CA LYS A 68 -13.18 -16.40 0.50
C LYS A 68 -14.39 -15.50 0.36
N THR A 69 -14.73 -15.19 -0.89
CA THR A 69 -15.94 -14.45 -1.24
C THR A 69 -16.90 -15.38 -1.99
N VAL A 70 -18.19 -15.20 -1.78
CA VAL A 70 -19.20 -15.96 -2.51
C VAL A 70 -19.99 -14.99 -3.38
N GLN A 71 -19.83 -15.11 -4.68
CA GLN A 71 -20.57 -14.34 -5.66
C GLN A 71 -21.73 -15.17 -6.22
N SER A 72 -22.91 -14.57 -6.29
CA SER A 72 -24.06 -15.20 -6.95
C SER A 72 -23.99 -14.92 -8.45
N VAL A 73 -23.74 -15.95 -9.23
CA VAL A 73 -23.75 -15.88 -10.71
C VAL A 73 -25.15 -16.25 -11.17
N ASN A 74 -25.80 -15.35 -11.93
CA ASN A 74 -27.15 -15.53 -12.49
C ASN A 74 -28.26 -15.86 -11.48
N GLY A 75 -28.07 -15.51 -10.21
CA GLY A 75 -29.09 -15.71 -9.16
C GLY A 75 -29.29 -17.17 -8.69
N TRP A 76 -28.66 -18.14 -9.32
CA TRP A 76 -28.85 -19.57 -9.04
C TRP A 76 -27.58 -20.31 -8.66
N PHE A 77 -26.42 -19.84 -9.13
CA PHE A 77 -25.13 -20.48 -8.81
C PHE A 77 -24.33 -19.58 -7.89
N GLN A 78 -23.84 -20.15 -6.80
CA GLN A 78 -22.86 -19.52 -5.94
C GLN A 78 -21.47 -19.96 -6.42
N GLN A 79 -20.63 -19.01 -6.77
CA GLN A 79 -19.24 -19.25 -7.08
C GLN A 79 -18.39 -18.71 -5.95
N GLU A 80 -17.56 -19.58 -5.39
CA GLU A 80 -16.53 -19.16 -4.44
C GLU A 80 -15.34 -18.61 -5.21
N THR A 81 -14.88 -17.46 -4.78
CA THR A 81 -13.67 -16.81 -5.33
C THR A 81 -12.71 -16.57 -4.17
N GLU A 82 -11.47 -16.95 -4.35
CA GLU A 82 -10.43 -16.70 -3.38
C GLU A 82 -9.69 -15.42 -3.74
N GLY A 83 -9.52 -14.54 -2.74
CA GLY A 83 -8.68 -13.36 -2.78
C GLY A 83 -7.42 -13.58 -1.96
N MET A 84 -6.33 -12.91 -2.32
CA MET A 84 -5.07 -12.99 -1.61
C MET A 84 -4.41 -11.62 -1.55
N GLY A 85 -3.83 -11.31 -0.39
CA GLY A 85 -3.03 -10.12 -0.16
C GLY A 85 -2.08 -10.32 1.00
N SER A 86 -1.51 -9.25 1.48
CA SER A 86 -0.63 -9.22 2.65
C SER A 86 -1.23 -8.40 3.77
N GLY A 87 -0.65 -8.55 4.95
CA GLY A 87 -0.91 -7.72 6.11
C GLY A 87 0.31 -7.71 7.02
N PHE A 88 0.25 -6.94 8.09
CA PHE A 88 1.30 -6.97 9.11
C PHE A 88 0.72 -6.79 10.51
N ILE A 89 1.31 -7.48 11.48
CA ILE A 89 0.88 -7.54 12.86
C ILE A 89 1.39 -6.30 13.60
N ILE A 90 0.49 -5.56 14.24
CA ILE A 90 0.79 -4.29 14.92
C ILE A 90 0.89 -4.41 16.45
N ASN A 91 0.43 -5.53 17.02
CA ASN A 91 0.55 -5.78 18.46
C ASN A 91 0.51 -7.29 18.79
N GLU A 92 0.84 -7.62 20.04
CA GLU A 92 0.86 -8.99 20.54
C GLU A 92 -0.54 -9.63 20.64
N GLU A 93 -1.61 -8.82 20.62
CA GLU A 93 -3.00 -9.30 20.65
C GLU A 93 -3.46 -9.82 19.28
N GLY A 94 -2.62 -9.76 18.25
CA GLY A 94 -2.92 -10.28 16.91
C GLY A 94 -3.77 -9.34 16.05
N TYR A 95 -3.72 -8.03 16.29
CA TYR A 95 -4.30 -7.07 15.35
C TYR A 95 -3.38 -6.90 14.15
N ILE A 96 -3.97 -6.89 12.96
CA ILE A 96 -3.28 -6.85 11.67
C ILE A 96 -3.86 -5.71 10.85
N LEU A 97 -2.99 -4.91 10.25
CA LEU A 97 -3.36 -3.93 9.22
C LEU A 97 -3.18 -4.53 7.83
N THR A 98 -4.11 -4.22 6.95
CA THR A 98 -4.13 -4.61 5.53
C THR A 98 -4.93 -3.58 4.73
N ASN A 99 -5.07 -3.77 3.41
CA ASN A 99 -5.97 -2.94 2.60
C ASN A 99 -7.42 -3.41 2.70
N TYR A 100 -8.36 -2.46 2.52
CA TYR A 100 -9.77 -2.75 2.45
C TYR A 100 -10.11 -3.66 1.25
N HIS A 101 -9.55 -3.39 0.08
CA HIS A 101 -9.83 -4.19 -1.11
C HIS A 101 -9.39 -5.67 -0.98
N VAL A 102 -8.46 -5.98 -0.05
CA VAL A 102 -8.05 -7.38 0.24
C VAL A 102 -9.16 -8.14 0.96
N ILE A 103 -9.94 -7.44 1.81
CA ILE A 103 -10.98 -8.07 2.64
C ILE A 103 -12.40 -7.77 2.18
N ASP A 104 -12.58 -6.99 1.11
CA ASP A 104 -13.90 -6.57 0.64
C ASP A 104 -14.74 -7.77 0.20
N GLY A 105 -15.96 -7.83 0.73
CA GLY A 105 -16.89 -8.93 0.47
C GLY A 105 -16.49 -10.30 1.05
N ALA A 106 -15.40 -10.38 1.82
CA ALA A 106 -14.94 -11.61 2.42
C ALA A 106 -15.97 -12.18 3.42
N LYS A 107 -16.33 -13.45 3.27
CA LYS A 107 -17.10 -14.21 4.25
C LYS A 107 -16.20 -14.87 5.29
N GLU A 108 -15.04 -15.32 4.84
CA GLU A 108 -14.03 -15.94 5.67
C GLU A 108 -12.69 -15.26 5.40
N VAL A 109 -11.94 -14.99 6.46
CA VAL A 109 -10.59 -14.45 6.40
C VAL A 109 -9.67 -15.43 7.13
N THR A 110 -8.65 -15.90 6.42
CA THR A 110 -7.59 -16.76 6.95
C THR A 110 -6.26 -16.03 6.87
N VAL A 111 -5.48 -16.10 7.91
CA VAL A 111 -4.16 -15.51 8.00
C VAL A 111 -3.12 -16.62 8.08
N THR A 112 -2.14 -16.61 7.18
CA THR A 112 -0.97 -17.47 7.29
C THR A 112 0.17 -16.65 7.89
N LEU A 113 0.63 -17.07 9.05
CA LEU A 113 1.74 -16.47 9.78
C LEU A 113 3.07 -16.82 9.11
N SER A 114 4.13 -16.08 9.42
CA SER A 114 5.48 -16.30 8.86
C SER A 114 6.08 -17.66 9.20
N ASP A 115 5.60 -18.33 10.24
CA ASP A 115 6.00 -19.68 10.63
C ASP A 115 5.16 -20.79 9.97
N GLY A 116 4.27 -20.42 9.05
CA GLY A 116 3.42 -21.34 8.27
C GLY A 116 2.12 -21.74 8.95
N ARG A 117 1.85 -21.30 10.19
CA ARG A 117 0.55 -21.54 10.84
C ARG A 117 -0.55 -20.78 10.15
N GLU A 118 -1.66 -21.46 9.89
CA GLU A 118 -2.89 -20.86 9.39
C GLU A 118 -3.86 -20.67 10.57
N VAL A 119 -4.35 -19.45 10.71
CA VAL A 119 -5.28 -19.05 11.76
C VAL A 119 -6.46 -18.30 11.15
N THR A 120 -7.63 -18.39 11.77
CA THR A 120 -8.78 -17.60 11.33
C THR A 120 -8.69 -16.18 11.85
N ALA A 121 -9.26 -15.23 11.10
CA ALA A 121 -9.31 -13.84 11.53
C ALA A 121 -10.71 -13.26 11.28
N SER A 122 -11.04 -12.25 12.07
CA SER A 122 -12.27 -11.47 11.92
C SER A 122 -11.94 -10.05 11.51
N VAL A 123 -12.77 -9.50 10.62
CA VAL A 123 -12.70 -8.08 10.28
C VAL A 123 -13.17 -7.27 11.48
N VAL A 124 -12.30 -6.43 12.03
CA VAL A 124 -12.63 -5.54 13.14
C VAL A 124 -13.33 -4.30 12.61
N ASN A 125 -12.68 -3.60 11.70
CA ASN A 125 -13.21 -2.39 11.07
C ASN A 125 -12.40 -2.04 9.80
N TYR A 126 -12.93 -1.10 9.00
CA TYR A 126 -12.26 -0.64 7.79
C TYR A 126 -12.66 0.80 7.45
N ASP A 127 -11.86 1.42 6.61
CA ASP A 127 -12.12 2.70 5.93
C ASP A 127 -11.98 2.45 4.42
N SER A 128 -13.11 2.34 3.73
CA SER A 128 -13.15 2.06 2.29
C SER A 128 -12.59 3.20 1.44
N ASP A 129 -12.73 4.45 1.92
CA ASP A 129 -12.29 5.64 1.19
C ASP A 129 -10.76 5.77 1.21
N LYS A 130 -10.14 5.29 2.29
CA LYS A 130 -8.68 5.29 2.48
C LYS A 130 -8.04 3.95 2.11
N ASP A 131 -8.83 2.95 1.73
CA ASP A 131 -8.38 1.57 1.45
C ASP A 131 -7.59 0.93 2.61
N ILE A 132 -8.05 1.13 3.84
CA ILE A 132 -7.42 0.61 5.05
C ILE A 132 -8.39 -0.34 5.76
N ALA A 133 -7.89 -1.47 6.24
CA ALA A 133 -8.66 -2.40 7.08
C ALA A 133 -7.84 -2.91 8.24
N MET A 134 -8.54 -3.24 9.33
CA MET A 134 -8.01 -3.90 10.50
C MET A 134 -8.72 -5.22 10.70
N ILE A 135 -7.95 -6.30 10.78
CA ILE A 135 -8.42 -7.64 11.11
C ILE A 135 -7.77 -8.11 12.42
N LYS A 136 -8.37 -9.06 13.09
CA LYS A 136 -7.85 -9.64 14.33
C LYS A 136 -7.87 -11.15 14.25
N ILE A 137 -6.80 -11.79 14.68
CA ILE A 137 -6.70 -13.24 14.84
C ILE A 137 -7.70 -13.67 15.92
N ASN A 138 -8.49 -14.72 15.63
CA ASN A 138 -9.53 -15.20 16.54
C ASN A 138 -8.98 -16.12 17.64
N GLU A 139 -7.91 -16.85 17.34
CA GLU A 139 -7.28 -17.79 18.26
C GLU A 139 -6.26 -17.07 19.16
N GLU A 140 -6.11 -17.55 20.40
CA GLU A 140 -5.02 -17.13 21.27
C GLU A 140 -3.72 -17.81 20.82
N VAL A 141 -2.97 -17.13 19.95
CA VAL A 141 -1.68 -17.60 19.46
C VAL A 141 -0.58 -16.58 19.75
N LYS A 142 0.58 -17.08 20.13
CA LYS A 142 1.75 -16.22 20.19
C LYS A 142 2.15 -15.83 18.77
N VAL A 143 2.06 -14.54 18.46
CA VAL A 143 2.45 -14.00 17.15
C VAL A 143 3.97 -14.07 16.95
N PRO A 144 4.45 -14.34 15.71
CA PRO A 144 5.90 -14.49 15.44
C PRO A 144 6.68 -13.18 15.58
N GLY A 145 6.02 -12.04 15.39
CA GLY A 145 6.62 -10.72 15.47
C GLY A 145 5.58 -9.61 15.42
N VAL A 146 6.01 -8.40 15.74
CA VAL A 146 5.21 -7.18 15.71
C VAL A 146 6.04 -6.10 15.03
N VAL A 147 5.45 -5.27 14.17
CA VAL A 147 6.13 -4.18 13.51
C VAL A 147 6.24 -2.94 14.40
N GLU A 148 7.24 -2.12 14.12
CA GLU A 148 7.36 -0.77 14.64
C GLU A 148 6.81 0.21 13.58
N LEU A 149 5.88 1.09 13.99
CA LEU A 149 5.31 2.11 13.09
C LEU A 149 6.18 3.38 13.10
N GLY A 150 6.71 3.74 11.94
CA GLY A 150 7.55 4.91 11.72
C GLY A 150 6.78 6.23 11.60
N ASN A 151 7.40 7.23 11.01
CA ASN A 151 6.81 8.55 10.76
C ASN A 151 6.88 8.86 9.26
N SER A 152 5.73 8.88 8.58
CA SER A 152 5.65 9.17 7.15
C SER A 152 5.75 10.65 6.80
N ASP A 153 5.53 11.57 7.75
CA ASP A 153 5.61 13.01 7.47
C ASP A 153 7.06 13.51 7.36
N ALA A 154 8.01 12.73 7.90
CA ALA A 154 9.44 13.06 7.84
C ALA A 154 10.15 12.53 6.58
N LEU A 155 9.44 11.83 5.71
CA LEU A 155 9.99 11.19 4.51
C LEU A 155 10.44 12.21 3.46
N GLN A 156 11.49 11.84 2.72
CA GLN A 156 11.99 12.63 1.60
C GLN A 156 12.14 11.76 0.35
N PRO A 157 11.88 12.30 -0.86
CA PRO A 157 12.21 11.62 -2.09
C PRO A 157 13.71 11.26 -2.16
N GLY A 158 13.99 10.04 -2.60
CA GLY A 158 15.33 9.47 -2.63
C GLY A 158 15.69 8.59 -1.45
N GLU A 159 14.91 8.57 -0.36
CA GLU A 159 15.13 7.64 0.75
C GLU A 159 14.92 6.19 0.31
N GLU A 160 15.84 5.31 0.72
CA GLU A 160 15.74 3.87 0.46
C GLU A 160 14.58 3.25 1.25
N VAL A 161 13.81 2.41 0.58
CA VAL A 161 12.69 1.67 1.19
C VAL A 161 12.66 0.22 0.72
N VAL A 162 11.99 -0.59 1.52
CA VAL A 162 11.80 -2.02 1.27
C VAL A 162 10.31 -2.33 1.41
N ALA A 163 9.75 -3.09 0.47
CA ALA A 163 8.43 -3.67 0.61
C ALA A 163 8.57 -5.18 0.88
N ILE A 164 7.78 -5.70 1.81
CA ILE A 164 7.68 -7.14 2.09
C ILE A 164 6.23 -7.55 1.91
N GLY A 165 6.01 -8.70 1.27
CA GLY A 165 4.68 -9.25 1.07
C GLY A 165 4.69 -10.69 0.61
N ASN A 166 3.51 -11.23 0.37
CA ASN A 166 3.27 -12.62 -0.01
C ASN A 166 2.64 -12.68 -1.41
N PRO A 167 3.43 -12.42 -2.49
CA PRO A 167 2.89 -12.40 -3.84
C PRO A 167 2.50 -13.79 -4.32
N LEU A 168 1.29 -13.88 -4.88
CA LEU A 168 0.79 -14.93 -5.80
C LEU A 168 0.67 -16.35 -5.27
N SER A 169 1.43 -16.80 -4.28
CA SER A 169 1.33 -18.17 -3.76
C SER A 169 2.04 -18.33 -2.41
N LYS A 170 1.73 -19.44 -1.72
CA LYS A 170 2.38 -19.79 -0.44
C LYS A 170 3.89 -20.01 -0.60
N GLU A 171 4.33 -20.48 -1.78
CA GLU A 171 5.73 -20.71 -2.09
C GLU A 171 6.55 -19.43 -2.24
N LEU A 172 5.90 -18.31 -2.57
CA LEU A 172 6.53 -17.00 -2.71
C LEU A 172 6.31 -16.11 -1.49
N SER A 173 5.92 -16.69 -0.36
CA SER A 173 5.70 -15.97 0.88
C SER A 173 6.95 -15.18 1.31
N SER A 174 6.73 -14.03 1.95
CA SER A 174 7.80 -13.16 2.45
C SER A 174 8.77 -12.65 1.38
N THR A 175 8.28 -12.37 0.17
CA THR A 175 9.11 -11.75 -0.87
C THR A 175 9.45 -10.31 -0.49
N LEU A 176 10.73 -9.95 -0.61
CA LEU A 176 11.25 -8.62 -0.38
C LEU A 176 11.58 -7.94 -1.71
N THR A 177 11.14 -6.71 -1.88
CA THR A 177 11.57 -5.83 -2.97
C THR A 177 12.16 -4.53 -2.39
N LYS A 178 13.18 -3.95 -3.05
CA LYS A 178 13.87 -2.74 -2.61
C LYS A 178 13.76 -1.67 -3.68
N GLY A 179 13.62 -0.43 -3.25
CA GLY A 179 13.58 0.76 -4.10
C GLY A 179 13.80 2.03 -3.27
N ILE A 180 13.25 3.14 -3.77
CA ILE A 180 13.29 4.44 -3.12
C ILE A 180 11.91 5.08 -3.05
N ILE A 181 11.76 6.10 -2.25
CA ILE A 181 10.64 7.03 -2.33
C ILE A 181 10.84 7.91 -3.57
N SER A 182 9.97 7.75 -4.55
CA SER A 182 10.03 8.53 -5.80
C SER A 182 9.38 9.89 -5.65
N ALA A 183 8.27 9.98 -4.91
CA ALA A 183 7.54 11.22 -4.62
C ALA A 183 6.59 11.04 -3.43
N LEU A 184 6.10 12.17 -2.90
CA LEU A 184 5.14 12.22 -1.82
C LEU A 184 3.87 12.98 -2.26
N ASN A 185 2.81 12.84 -1.47
CA ASN A 185 1.54 13.56 -1.65
C ASN A 185 0.92 13.37 -3.05
N ARG A 186 0.96 12.15 -3.58
CA ARG A 186 0.37 11.83 -4.88
C ARG A 186 -1.13 11.58 -4.76
N ASN A 187 -1.87 12.17 -5.71
CA ASN A 187 -3.29 11.88 -5.90
C ASN A 187 -3.44 11.00 -7.15
N VAL A 188 -4.08 9.85 -7.00
CA VAL A 188 -4.23 8.86 -8.07
C VAL A 188 -5.69 8.54 -8.25
N GLU A 189 -6.19 8.64 -9.47
CA GLU A 189 -7.52 8.17 -9.83
C GLU A 189 -7.53 6.64 -9.88
N THR A 190 -8.48 6.04 -9.20
CA THR A 190 -8.70 4.59 -9.15
C THR A 190 -10.12 4.27 -9.60
N GLN A 191 -10.40 3.00 -9.87
CA GLN A 191 -11.77 2.57 -10.21
C GLN A 191 -12.77 2.83 -9.09
N SER A 192 -12.33 2.91 -7.84
CA SER A 192 -13.15 3.19 -6.65
C SER A 192 -13.21 4.66 -6.28
N GLY A 193 -12.47 5.54 -6.97
CA GLY A 193 -12.42 6.98 -6.68
C GLY A 193 -11.01 7.56 -6.75
N VAL A 194 -10.80 8.68 -6.07
CA VAL A 194 -9.48 9.32 -5.99
C VAL A 194 -8.83 8.97 -4.65
N SER A 195 -7.72 8.24 -4.71
CA SER A 195 -6.84 8.07 -3.54
C SER A 195 -5.89 9.27 -3.44
N THR A 196 -5.84 9.87 -2.28
CA THR A 196 -5.07 11.10 -2.03
C THR A 196 -3.92 10.89 -1.07
N ASN A 197 -2.91 11.75 -1.12
CA ASN A 197 -1.77 11.76 -0.19
C ASN A 197 -0.91 10.50 -0.22
N LEU A 198 -0.79 9.83 -1.38
CA LEU A 198 -0.03 8.59 -1.48
C LEU A 198 1.48 8.84 -1.56
N ILE A 199 2.26 7.91 -0.99
CA ILE A 199 3.70 7.75 -1.21
C ILE A 199 3.89 7.04 -2.54
N GLN A 200 4.68 7.61 -3.45
CA GLN A 200 5.10 6.97 -4.69
C GLN A 200 6.47 6.32 -4.48
N THR A 201 6.65 5.09 -4.95
CA THR A 201 7.91 4.33 -4.89
C THR A 201 8.15 3.57 -6.18
N ASP A 202 9.41 3.32 -6.50
CA ASP A 202 9.82 2.42 -7.58
C ASP A 202 10.01 0.97 -7.10
N THR A 203 9.81 0.73 -5.81
CA THR A 203 9.76 -0.63 -5.25
C THR A 203 8.69 -1.43 -5.98
N ALA A 204 9.02 -2.64 -6.40
CA ALA A 204 8.09 -3.48 -7.16
C ALA A 204 6.86 -3.84 -6.32
N ILE A 205 5.74 -3.15 -6.60
CA ILE A 205 4.42 -3.43 -6.03
C ILE A 205 3.64 -4.27 -7.03
N ASN A 206 3.19 -5.45 -6.61
CA ASN A 206 2.45 -6.40 -7.42
C ASN A 206 1.29 -7.01 -6.63
N ALA A 207 0.40 -7.71 -7.33
CA ALA A 207 -0.64 -8.47 -6.65
C ALA A 207 0.00 -9.42 -5.63
N GLY A 208 -0.50 -9.38 -4.39
CA GLY A 208 -0.01 -10.16 -3.26
C GLY A 208 0.83 -9.39 -2.25
N ASN A 209 1.58 -8.32 -2.62
CA ASN A 209 2.18 -7.45 -1.61
C ASN A 209 1.30 -6.25 -1.22
N SER A 210 0.11 -6.09 -1.85
CA SER A 210 -0.93 -5.17 -1.40
C SER A 210 -1.36 -5.50 0.03
N GLY A 211 -1.46 -4.49 0.88
CA GLY A 211 -1.69 -4.62 2.32
C GLY A 211 -0.44 -4.89 3.15
N GLY A 212 0.67 -5.26 2.53
CA GLY A 212 1.97 -5.41 3.18
C GLY A 212 2.64 -4.09 3.51
N PRO A 213 3.68 -4.09 4.37
CA PRO A 213 4.37 -2.88 4.80
C PRO A 213 5.35 -2.35 3.75
N LEU A 214 5.41 -1.02 3.63
CA LEU A 214 6.54 -0.26 3.10
C LEU A 214 7.41 0.16 4.30
N ILE A 215 8.71 -0.07 4.25
CA ILE A 215 9.61 -0.05 5.41
C ILE A 215 10.81 0.84 5.09
N ASN A 216 11.22 1.68 6.02
CA ASN A 216 12.41 2.52 5.94
C ASN A 216 13.69 1.77 6.34
N THR A 217 14.84 2.40 6.18
CA THR A 217 16.16 1.83 6.56
C THR A 217 16.35 1.61 8.07
N LYS A 218 15.45 2.09 8.93
CA LYS A 218 15.42 1.81 10.38
C LYS A 218 14.60 0.57 10.73
N GLY A 219 13.99 -0.08 9.71
CA GLY A 219 13.10 -1.23 9.91
C GLY A 219 11.73 -0.84 10.49
N GLN A 220 11.27 0.39 10.23
CA GLN A 220 9.98 0.90 10.66
C GLN A 220 9.03 0.97 9.48
N VAL A 221 7.77 0.63 9.68
CA VAL A 221 6.72 0.72 8.67
C VAL A 221 6.35 2.18 8.46
N ILE A 222 6.49 2.67 7.23
CA ILE A 222 6.17 4.04 6.82
C ILE A 222 4.96 4.14 5.91
N GLY A 223 4.44 3.01 5.43
CA GLY A 223 3.23 2.96 4.61
C GLY A 223 2.67 1.57 4.44
N ILE A 224 1.46 1.49 3.88
CA ILE A 224 0.80 0.25 3.46
C ILE A 224 0.81 0.22 1.94
N ASN A 225 1.44 -0.80 1.34
CA ASN A 225 1.45 -0.97 -0.11
C ASN A 225 0.02 -1.18 -0.61
N THR A 226 -0.41 -0.44 -1.65
CA THR A 226 -1.80 -0.55 -2.11
C THR A 226 -1.94 -0.72 -3.61
N LEU A 227 -1.41 0.16 -4.42
CA LEU A 227 -1.66 0.23 -5.85
C LEU A 227 -0.38 0.14 -6.66
N LYS A 228 -0.51 -0.46 -7.85
CA LYS A 228 0.40 -0.26 -8.97
C LYS A 228 -0.29 0.64 -9.99
N ALA A 229 0.44 1.53 -10.65
CA ALA A 229 -0.13 2.29 -11.76
C ALA A 229 -0.71 1.30 -12.80
N SER A 230 -1.98 1.49 -13.18
CA SER A 230 -2.58 0.83 -14.34
C SER A 230 -1.88 1.33 -15.60
N ASP A 231 -2.00 0.61 -16.71
CA ASP A 231 -1.46 0.95 -18.04
C ASP A 231 0.00 0.56 -18.32
N GLY A 232 0.50 -0.50 -17.67
CA GLY A 232 1.79 -1.09 -18.04
C GLY A 232 3.00 -0.27 -17.63
N ALA A 233 2.83 0.79 -16.83
CA ALA A 233 3.96 1.54 -16.27
C ALA A 233 4.69 0.67 -15.24
N GLU A 234 5.95 0.35 -15.54
CA GLU A 234 6.85 -0.31 -14.58
C GLU A 234 7.50 0.73 -13.66
N GLY A 235 7.83 0.34 -12.43
CA GLY A 235 8.52 1.22 -11.48
C GLY A 235 7.66 2.33 -10.88
N ILE A 236 6.32 2.22 -10.94
CA ILE A 236 5.40 3.14 -10.30
C ILE A 236 4.48 2.36 -9.38
N GLY A 237 4.80 2.36 -8.09
CA GLY A 237 4.00 1.81 -7.02
C GLY A 237 3.54 2.90 -6.05
N PHE A 238 2.50 2.60 -5.29
CA PHE A 238 1.95 3.53 -4.31
C PHE A 238 1.73 2.85 -2.96
N ALA A 239 1.89 3.64 -1.89
CA ALA A 239 1.59 3.21 -0.54
C ALA A 239 0.83 4.30 0.22
N ILE A 240 -0.05 3.88 1.12
CA ILE A 240 -0.80 4.75 2.01
C ILE A 240 0.14 5.15 3.15
N PRO A 241 0.33 6.46 3.46
CA PRO A 241 1.20 6.90 4.53
C PRO A 241 0.79 6.34 5.88
N ILE A 242 1.77 5.91 6.69
CA ILE A 242 1.47 5.29 7.98
C ILE A 242 0.87 6.26 8.99
N ASN A 243 1.15 7.57 8.89
CA ASN A 243 0.54 8.55 9.79
C ASN A 243 -0.96 8.69 9.55
N ASP A 244 -1.43 8.65 8.29
CA ASP A 244 -2.87 8.60 7.95
C ASP A 244 -3.55 7.38 8.59
N VAL A 245 -2.84 6.24 8.66
CA VAL A 245 -3.32 5.00 9.30
C VAL A 245 -3.34 5.16 10.82
N LYS A 246 -2.28 5.74 11.43
CA LYS A 246 -2.19 5.96 12.88
C LYS A 246 -3.34 6.79 13.41
N GLU A 247 -3.76 7.84 12.70
CA GLU A 247 -4.92 8.66 13.06
C GLU A 247 -6.23 7.85 13.10
N LYS A 248 -6.28 6.74 12.37
CA LYS A 248 -7.46 5.88 12.26
C LYS A 248 -7.42 4.66 13.20
N ILE A 249 -6.26 4.29 13.77
CA ILE A 249 -6.11 3.07 14.56
C ILE A 249 -7.15 3.00 15.69
N ASP A 250 -7.37 4.09 16.44
CA ASP A 250 -8.34 4.13 17.52
C ASP A 250 -9.78 3.89 17.06
N SER A 251 -10.13 4.34 15.86
CA SER A 251 -11.44 4.09 15.28
C SER A 251 -11.53 2.70 14.67
N LEU A 252 -10.47 2.22 14.02
CA LEU A 252 -10.40 0.91 13.40
C LEU A 252 -10.35 -0.23 14.43
N SER A 253 -9.82 0.00 15.62
CA SER A 253 -9.80 -0.99 16.71
C SER A 253 -11.17 -1.25 17.35
N LYS A 254 -12.16 -0.38 17.06
CA LYS A 254 -13.54 -0.56 17.54
C LYS A 254 -14.34 -1.38 16.52
N PRO A 255 -15.02 -2.44 16.95
CA PRO A 255 -15.77 -3.28 16.01
C PRO A 255 -16.90 -2.49 15.34
N ILE A 256 -17.16 -2.83 14.07
CA ILE A 256 -18.30 -2.27 13.32
C ILE A 256 -19.60 -2.67 14.01
N LEU A 257 -20.32 -1.68 14.48
CA LEU A 257 -21.66 -1.90 15.02
C LEU A 257 -22.65 -2.08 13.87
N ASN A 258 -22.92 -3.31 13.49
CA ASN A 258 -23.94 -3.61 12.49
C ASN A 258 -25.34 -3.48 13.12
N LEU A 259 -26.02 -2.39 12.83
CA LEU A 259 -27.38 -2.15 13.27
C LEU A 259 -28.40 -3.09 12.59
N GLY A 260 -27.99 -3.90 11.62
CA GLY A 260 -28.84 -4.76 10.83
C GLY A 260 -29.94 -4.00 10.07
N VAL A 261 -29.64 -2.81 9.61
CA VAL A 261 -30.59 -1.90 8.93
C VAL A 261 -30.09 -1.66 7.53
N SER A 262 -30.89 -1.95 6.53
CA SER A 262 -30.64 -1.51 5.17
C SER A 262 -31.21 -0.10 4.98
N VAL A 263 -30.37 0.81 4.48
CA VAL A 263 -30.76 2.20 4.21
C VAL A 263 -30.82 2.39 2.71
N ARG A 264 -31.93 2.93 2.22
CA ARG A 264 -32.09 3.31 0.82
C ARG A 264 -32.33 4.80 0.73
N VAL A 265 -31.52 5.48 -0.06
CA VAL A 265 -31.75 6.90 -0.36
C VAL A 265 -32.98 7.03 -1.26
N VAL A 266 -33.92 7.87 -0.87
CA VAL A 266 -35.13 8.16 -1.67
C VAL A 266 -34.80 9.30 -2.61
N ASP A 267 -34.54 8.98 -3.88
CA ASP A 267 -34.41 9.95 -4.95
C ASP A 267 -35.79 10.55 -5.33
N GLU A 268 -35.82 11.54 -6.22
CA GLU A 268 -37.08 12.19 -6.64
C GLU A 268 -38.05 11.23 -7.35
N THR A 269 -37.53 10.25 -8.05
CA THR A 269 -38.33 9.25 -8.78
C THR A 269 -39.02 8.30 -7.82
N LEU A 270 -38.29 7.81 -6.85
CA LEU A 270 -38.82 6.93 -5.79
C LEU A 270 -39.75 7.72 -4.88
N ALA A 271 -39.41 8.97 -4.52
CA ALA A 271 -40.27 9.86 -3.71
C ALA A 271 -41.63 10.13 -4.35
N LYS A 272 -41.68 10.32 -5.67
CA LYS A 272 -42.96 10.47 -6.43
C LYS A 272 -43.78 9.18 -6.41
N LYS A 273 -43.13 7.99 -6.56
CA LYS A 273 -43.82 6.68 -6.51
C LYS A 273 -44.43 6.37 -5.15
N ILE A 274 -43.74 6.70 -4.07
CA ILE A 274 -44.18 6.37 -2.69
C ILE A 274 -44.87 7.54 -2.00
N LYS A 275 -45.12 8.68 -2.73
CA LYS A 275 -45.75 9.91 -2.21
C LYS A 275 -45.04 10.50 -0.97
N PHE A 276 -43.72 10.32 -0.88
CA PHE A 276 -42.91 10.86 0.21
C PHE A 276 -41.96 11.97 -0.29
N ARG A 277 -41.75 12.99 0.54
CA ARG A 277 -40.67 13.97 0.32
C ARG A 277 -39.32 13.32 0.66
N ARG A 278 -38.20 13.79 0.05
CA ARG A 278 -36.82 13.31 0.25
C ARG A 278 -36.54 12.92 1.70
N ARG A 279 -36.32 11.61 1.96
CA ARG A 279 -36.06 11.04 3.28
C ARG A 279 -35.25 9.76 3.13
N VAL A 280 -34.57 9.38 4.19
CA VAL A 280 -33.87 8.10 4.27
C VAL A 280 -34.86 7.06 4.79
N ILE A 281 -35.02 5.93 4.08
CA ILE A 281 -35.82 4.78 4.50
C ILE A 281 -34.89 3.69 4.96
N CYS A 282 -35.01 3.27 6.21
CA CYS A 282 -34.32 2.12 6.77
C CYS A 282 -35.30 0.95 6.81
N CYS A 283 -34.94 -0.20 6.25
CA CYS A 283 -35.77 -1.39 6.25
C CYS A 283 -35.08 -2.50 7.07
N ARG A 284 -35.82 -3.10 8.01
CA ARG A 284 -35.42 -4.32 8.74
C ARG A 284 -36.61 -5.25 8.82
N GLY A 285 -36.61 -6.33 8.06
CA GLY A 285 -37.75 -7.25 7.98
C GLY A 285 -39.04 -6.48 7.61
N ASN A 286 -40.13 -6.67 8.38
CA ASN A 286 -41.44 -6.04 8.15
C ASN A 286 -41.54 -4.60 8.72
N TRP A 287 -40.44 -3.94 9.01
CA TRP A 287 -40.43 -2.61 9.60
C TRP A 287 -39.77 -1.59 8.70
N ILE A 288 -40.38 -0.43 8.52
CA ILE A 288 -39.81 0.73 7.86
C ILE A 288 -39.55 1.83 8.90
N PHE A 289 -38.32 2.31 8.95
CA PHE A 289 -37.95 3.44 9.80
C PHE A 289 -37.75 4.65 8.92
N ILE A 290 -38.43 5.76 9.22
CA ILE A 290 -38.30 7.02 8.49
C ILE A 290 -37.62 8.01 9.40
N SER A 291 -36.43 8.49 9.00
CA SER A 291 -35.71 9.53 9.71
C SER A 291 -36.02 10.91 9.12
N TRP A 292 -36.38 11.85 9.97
CA TRP A 292 -36.54 13.28 9.61
C TRP A 292 -35.94 14.13 10.73
N LYS A 293 -34.98 15.00 10.41
CA LYS A 293 -34.33 15.91 11.37
C LYS A 293 -33.89 15.23 12.69
N GLY A 294 -33.29 14.05 12.62
CA GLY A 294 -32.80 13.34 13.82
C GLY A 294 -33.85 12.55 14.59
N TRP A 295 -35.10 12.56 14.19
CA TRP A 295 -36.15 11.73 14.81
C TRP A 295 -36.43 10.51 13.96
N ILE A 296 -36.44 9.34 14.57
CA ILE A 296 -36.76 8.06 13.92
C ILE A 296 -38.20 7.69 14.31
N LYS A 297 -39.10 7.60 13.30
CA LYS A 297 -40.43 7.01 13.50
C LYS A 297 -40.47 5.58 12.96
N LYS A 298 -40.95 4.68 13.77
CA LYS A 298 -41.13 3.25 13.45
C LYS A 298 -42.54 3.01 12.92
N TRP A 299 -42.64 2.38 11.75
CA TRP A 299 -43.94 1.97 11.17
C TRP A 299 -43.88 0.48 10.86
N ARG A 300 -44.99 -0.22 11.18
CA ARG A 300 -45.14 -1.64 10.84
C ARG A 300 -45.92 -1.72 9.54
N PHE A 301 -45.34 -2.43 8.56
CA PHE A 301 -46.07 -2.79 7.35
C PHE A 301 -46.38 -4.26 7.36
N ASN A 302 -47.65 -4.62 7.13
CA ASN A 302 -48.02 -5.96 6.79
C ASN A 302 -47.79 -6.10 5.27
N CYS A 303 -46.76 -6.88 4.90
CA CYS A 303 -46.57 -7.31 3.53
C CYS A 303 -47.46 -8.53 3.30
#